data_03dbd846e11d91358a3f035a29d6e921
#
_entry.id   03dbd846e11d91358a3f035a29d6e921
#
_cell.length_a   1.000
_cell.length_b   1.000
_cell.length_c   1.000
_cell.angle_alpha   90.00
_cell.angle_beta   90.00
_cell.angle_gamma   90.00
#
_symmetry.space_group_name_H-M   'P 1'
#
loop_
_entity.id
_entity.type
_entity.pdbx_description
1 polymer ?
#
loop_
_entity_poly.entity_id
_entity_poly.type
_entity_poly.pdbx_seq_one_letter_code
_entity_poly.pdbx_strand_id
1 'polypeptide(L)'
;MLLKRGLLAGSTLALMLTACDPAVGLRELAAADDSPGSSAVIGRSSVTVGGSSAGNYLAGRHAQTRRDFDAAAGYMAKALKEDPNNLTLMRQAYRLKLANGDIAGATELGRRILKLEPNAALANLGLIAEDVKAGRYDDAHKRAQTLPGQGLNTFLSPLVKAWTLVGLGKPDDAIAALAPLKSLTGFAVLYDLHVGLIQDVAGRQDAAIGSLRAAESANGESALRIVEVLGSLYERAGRKDEARALYRKYISENPDTVVLEPALARLDSGAKAPPIVGDARQGLAEALLNLGGTLSGDNTAEVAMVCGRLAIYLRPDLDLARMLVAGILESQGGEAEANKLYDEVKPGSALKWLARLRHAGNLDTTGSSDKAIDELRAMSDENATRVDALVNLGDLLRAHKRFGESVEAYDKAVARIGDLGQRHWSLLYSRGISLERAGQWERAEADLQKALKLNPDQPYVLNYLGYSWVDKGQNLDRARRMIERAVDLRPTDGYIVDSLGWLFFRIGKFKDAVDSLERAVELKPQDPVINDHLGDAYWRVGRTAEARFQWRRALALDPEPDLITAIRAKLDRGLAAAPRKSNNDI
;
A
#
# COMPACT_ATOMS: atom_id res chain seq x y z
N MET A 1 7.20 -14.84 13.74
CA MET A 1 6.90 -14.76 12.27
C MET A 1 5.77 -13.80 11.91
N LEU A 2 5.06 -13.20 12.85
CA LEU A 2 3.90 -12.29 12.60
C LEU A 2 4.18 -10.78 12.76
N LEU A 3 5.39 -10.39 13.11
CA LEU A 3 5.83 -8.96 13.14
C LEU A 3 6.21 -8.39 11.75
N LYS A 4 6.18 -9.21 10.68
CA LYS A 4 6.57 -8.79 9.32
C LYS A 4 5.53 -7.97 8.55
N ARG A 5 4.29 -7.82 9.02
CA ARG A 5 3.22 -7.12 8.27
C ARG A 5 2.74 -5.78 8.84
N GLY A 6 3.30 -5.31 9.93
CA GLY A 6 2.70 -4.19 10.68
C GLY A 6 3.40 -2.83 10.61
N LEU A 7 4.60 -2.69 10.04
CA LEU A 7 5.38 -1.45 10.19
C LEU A 7 5.85 -0.78 8.88
N LEU A 8 5.54 -1.34 7.72
CA LEU A 8 5.73 -0.66 6.42
C LEU A 8 4.50 0.14 5.95
N ALA A 9 3.46 0.22 6.77
CA ALA A 9 2.22 0.95 6.48
C ALA A 9 2.27 2.46 6.79
N GLY A 10 3.45 3.03 7.00
CA GLY A 10 3.62 4.44 7.35
C GLY A 10 3.80 5.41 6.18
N SER A 11 3.78 4.94 4.96
CA SER A 11 3.85 5.78 3.76
C SER A 11 3.01 5.17 2.66
N THR A 12 1.74 4.94 2.93
CA THR A 12 0.78 4.74 1.85
C THR A 12 0.84 5.98 0.99
N LEU A 13 1.17 5.79 -0.26
CA LEU A 13 1.02 6.75 -1.34
C LEU A 13 -0.47 7.20 -1.37
N ALA A 14 -0.86 8.06 -0.44
CA ALA A 14 -2.08 8.85 -0.51
C ALA A 14 -1.90 9.88 -1.64
N LEU A 15 -1.53 9.37 -2.82
CA LEU A 15 -1.30 10.15 -4.03
C LEU A 15 -2.61 10.45 -4.73
N MET A 16 -3.75 9.96 -4.19
CA MET A 16 -5.00 10.06 -4.91
C MET A 16 -6.15 10.30 -3.96
N LEU A 17 -6.81 11.43 -4.17
CA LEU A 17 -8.23 11.65 -3.87
C LEU A 17 -8.75 10.85 -2.65
N THR A 18 -8.45 11.30 -1.44
CA THR A 18 -9.23 10.91 -0.28
C THR A 18 -10.60 11.55 -0.41
N ALA A 19 -11.53 10.88 -1.04
CA ALA A 19 -12.93 11.23 -0.93
C ALA A 19 -13.80 10.05 -1.34
N CYS A 20 -14.67 9.67 -0.45
CA CYS A 20 -15.86 8.83 -0.62
C CYS A 20 -15.62 7.33 -0.77
N ASP A 21 -16.06 6.65 0.25
CA ASP A 21 -16.40 5.22 0.25
C ASP A 21 -17.43 4.91 -0.87
N PRO A 22 -17.05 4.24 -1.96
CA PRO A 22 -17.96 3.91 -3.06
C PRO A 22 -18.67 2.58 -2.84
N ALA A 23 -18.93 2.18 -1.58
CA ALA A 23 -19.41 0.83 -1.26
C ALA A 23 -20.85 0.51 -1.76
N VAL A 24 -21.54 1.41 -2.43
CA VAL A 24 -22.96 1.21 -2.78
C VAL A 24 -23.22 0.82 -4.24
N GLY A 25 -22.23 0.77 -5.10
CA GLY A 25 -22.47 0.48 -6.53
C GLY A 25 -21.71 -0.70 -7.15
N LEU A 26 -20.74 -1.27 -6.44
CA LEU A 26 -19.77 -2.20 -7.04
C LEU A 26 -19.99 -3.69 -6.69
N ARG A 27 -20.96 -4.02 -5.84
CA ARG A 27 -21.26 -5.41 -5.47
C ARG A 27 -21.77 -6.28 -6.63
N GLU A 28 -22.34 -5.68 -7.67
CA GLU A 28 -22.90 -6.45 -8.81
C GLU A 28 -21.87 -6.86 -9.87
N LEU A 29 -20.66 -6.26 -9.87
CA LEU A 29 -19.65 -6.58 -10.90
C LEU A 29 -18.78 -7.79 -10.57
N ALA A 30 -18.68 -8.18 -9.30
CA ALA A 30 -17.93 -9.36 -8.88
C ALA A 30 -18.78 -10.65 -8.85
N ALA A 31 -20.12 -10.52 -8.87
CA ALA A 31 -21.05 -11.63 -8.68
C ALA A 31 -21.54 -12.29 -10.00
N ALA A 32 -21.15 -11.78 -11.16
CA ALA A 32 -21.75 -12.21 -12.42
C ALA A 32 -21.07 -13.40 -13.14
N ASP A 33 -20.11 -14.10 -12.53
CA ASP A 33 -19.37 -15.16 -13.24
C ASP A 33 -19.21 -16.48 -12.46
N ASP A 34 -19.99 -16.73 -11.39
CA ASP A 34 -20.08 -18.03 -10.72
C ASP A 34 -21.44 -18.71 -10.94
N SER A 35 -21.81 -18.95 -12.19
CA SER A 35 -22.87 -19.90 -12.49
C SER A 35 -22.27 -21.28 -12.72
N PRO A 36 -22.74 -22.36 -12.04
CA PRO A 36 -22.23 -23.70 -12.24
C PRO A 36 -22.69 -24.22 -13.60
N GLY A 37 -21.77 -24.24 -14.57
CA GLY A 37 -21.98 -24.87 -15.87
C GLY A 37 -22.19 -26.36 -15.72
N SER A 38 -23.22 -26.87 -16.38
CA SER A 38 -23.68 -28.24 -16.46
C SER A 38 -22.56 -29.28 -16.55
N SER A 39 -22.67 -30.32 -15.74
CA SER A 39 -21.82 -31.51 -15.77
C SER A 39 -21.97 -32.26 -17.09
N ALA A 40 -21.02 -32.08 -18.00
CA ALA A 40 -20.86 -32.96 -19.15
C ALA A 40 -20.03 -34.18 -18.76
N VAL A 41 -20.56 -35.37 -19.00
CA VAL A 41 -19.91 -36.64 -18.75
C VAL A 41 -18.64 -36.74 -19.62
N ILE A 42 -17.48 -36.73 -18.94
CA ILE A 42 -16.17 -36.83 -19.57
C ILE A 42 -15.85 -38.31 -19.83
N GLY A 43 -15.80 -38.68 -21.13
CA GLY A 43 -15.25 -39.96 -21.55
C GLY A 43 -13.78 -40.10 -21.13
N ARG A 44 -13.41 -41.30 -20.61
CA ARG A 44 -12.04 -41.62 -20.22
C ARG A 44 -11.11 -41.63 -21.44
N SER A 45 -10.49 -40.49 -21.76
CA SER A 45 -9.28 -40.45 -22.58
C SER A 45 -8.06 -40.31 -21.66
N SER A 46 -6.97 -40.98 -22.00
CA SER A 46 -5.71 -40.97 -21.26
C SER A 46 -5.25 -39.54 -21.01
N VAL A 47 -5.37 -39.09 -19.77
CA VAL A 47 -4.96 -37.74 -19.33
C VAL A 47 -3.45 -37.72 -19.22
N THR A 48 -2.79 -37.13 -20.21
CA THR A 48 -1.40 -36.66 -20.04
C THR A 48 -1.46 -35.44 -19.14
N VAL A 49 -0.86 -35.55 -17.94
CA VAL A 49 -0.78 -34.45 -16.98
C VAL A 49 -0.13 -33.25 -17.67
N GLY A 50 -0.88 -32.15 -17.85
CA GLY A 50 -0.39 -30.89 -18.45
C GLY A 50 -0.70 -30.68 -19.93
N GLY A 51 -1.45 -31.59 -20.60
CA GLY A 51 -1.71 -31.52 -22.06
C GLY A 51 -3.12 -31.12 -22.49
N SER A 52 -4.09 -31.00 -21.59
CA SER A 52 -5.47 -30.65 -21.95
C SER A 52 -5.80 -29.18 -21.71
N SER A 53 -6.76 -28.62 -22.47
CA SER A 53 -7.26 -27.25 -22.24
C SER A 53 -7.69 -27.03 -20.80
N ALA A 54 -8.44 -27.96 -20.19
CA ALA A 54 -8.85 -27.92 -18.80
C ALA A 54 -7.64 -27.98 -17.82
N GLY A 55 -6.66 -28.86 -18.11
CA GLY A 55 -5.45 -28.94 -17.27
C GLY A 55 -4.62 -27.65 -17.32
N ASN A 56 -4.45 -27.07 -18.50
CA ASN A 56 -3.79 -25.77 -18.66
C ASN A 56 -4.60 -24.64 -18.03
N TYR A 57 -5.93 -24.65 -18.11
CA TYR A 57 -6.76 -23.67 -17.40
C TYR A 57 -6.58 -23.74 -15.87
N LEU A 58 -6.64 -24.95 -15.29
CA LEU A 58 -6.45 -25.14 -13.86
C LEU A 58 -5.03 -24.75 -13.40
N ALA A 59 -4.00 -25.09 -14.17
CA ALA A 59 -2.62 -24.67 -13.92
C ALA A 59 -2.50 -23.14 -13.99
N GLY A 60 -3.14 -22.48 -14.97
CA GLY A 60 -3.18 -21.04 -15.08
C GLY A 60 -3.90 -20.37 -13.89
N ARG A 61 -5.03 -20.94 -13.46
CA ARG A 61 -5.72 -20.47 -12.23
C ARG A 61 -4.87 -20.65 -10.98
N HIS A 62 -4.19 -21.78 -10.85
CA HIS A 62 -3.27 -22.02 -9.73
C HIS A 62 -2.10 -21.03 -9.75
N ALA A 63 -1.46 -20.81 -10.90
CA ALA A 63 -0.40 -19.82 -11.05
C ALA A 63 -0.90 -18.41 -10.70
N GLN A 64 -2.11 -18.02 -11.12
CA GLN A 64 -2.75 -16.76 -10.77
C GLN A 64 -2.97 -16.64 -9.24
N THR A 65 -3.43 -17.71 -8.58
CA THR A 65 -3.59 -17.73 -7.11
C THR A 65 -2.25 -17.58 -6.41
N ARG A 66 -1.17 -18.12 -7.00
CA ARG A 66 0.21 -17.95 -6.52
C ARG A 66 0.87 -16.66 -6.99
N ARG A 67 0.12 -15.82 -7.75
CA ARG A 67 0.56 -14.50 -8.25
C ARG A 67 1.71 -14.57 -9.26
N ASP A 68 1.93 -15.73 -9.86
CA ASP A 68 2.82 -15.93 -11.00
C ASP A 68 2.05 -15.60 -12.28
N PHE A 69 1.95 -14.31 -12.60
CA PHE A 69 1.16 -13.82 -13.73
C PHE A 69 1.75 -14.24 -15.07
N ASP A 70 3.07 -14.41 -15.17
CA ASP A 70 3.74 -14.88 -16.38
C ASP A 70 3.38 -16.34 -16.68
N ALA A 71 3.51 -17.21 -15.67
CA ALA A 71 3.08 -18.60 -15.80
C ALA A 71 1.57 -18.70 -16.06
N ALA A 72 0.75 -17.89 -15.37
CA ALA A 72 -0.69 -17.85 -15.57
C ALA A 72 -1.06 -17.49 -17.02
N ALA A 73 -0.43 -16.43 -17.58
CA ALA A 73 -0.64 -16.03 -18.96
C ALA A 73 -0.19 -17.13 -19.96
N GLY A 74 0.95 -17.77 -19.68
CA GLY A 74 1.48 -18.88 -20.49
C GLY A 74 0.54 -20.09 -20.52
N TYR A 75 0.01 -20.51 -19.36
CA TYR A 75 -0.95 -21.61 -19.28
C TYR A 75 -2.29 -21.26 -19.92
N MET A 76 -2.81 -20.04 -19.73
CA MET A 76 -4.05 -19.61 -20.39
C MET A 76 -3.89 -19.55 -21.93
N ALA A 77 -2.72 -19.12 -22.42
CA ALA A 77 -2.43 -19.15 -23.85
C ALA A 77 -2.42 -20.59 -24.42
N LYS A 78 -1.87 -21.56 -23.66
CA LYS A 78 -1.93 -23.00 -24.04
C LYS A 78 -3.36 -23.52 -24.04
N ALA A 79 -4.14 -23.23 -22.98
CA ALA A 79 -5.55 -23.61 -22.92
C ALA A 79 -6.35 -23.06 -24.10
N LEU A 80 -6.14 -21.78 -24.43
CA LEU A 80 -6.80 -21.12 -25.56
C LEU A 80 -6.37 -21.65 -26.93
N LYS A 81 -5.15 -22.19 -27.06
CA LYS A 81 -4.69 -22.82 -28.31
C LYS A 81 -5.47 -24.07 -28.64
N GLU A 82 -5.90 -24.85 -27.64
CA GLU A 82 -6.69 -26.06 -27.79
C GLU A 82 -8.19 -25.79 -27.96
N ASP A 83 -8.71 -24.72 -27.36
CA ASP A 83 -10.09 -24.25 -27.51
C ASP A 83 -10.13 -22.77 -27.92
N PRO A 84 -9.83 -22.46 -29.20
CA PRO A 84 -9.59 -21.12 -29.67
C PRO A 84 -10.79 -20.18 -29.60
N ASN A 85 -12.01 -20.72 -29.57
CA ASN A 85 -13.25 -19.94 -29.62
C ASN A 85 -13.92 -19.80 -28.25
N ASN A 86 -13.29 -20.28 -27.19
CA ASN A 86 -13.80 -20.17 -25.83
C ASN A 86 -13.70 -18.73 -25.33
N LEU A 87 -14.83 -18.06 -25.21
CA LEU A 87 -14.90 -16.66 -24.82
C LEU A 87 -14.36 -16.43 -23.40
N THR A 88 -14.62 -17.36 -22.47
CA THR A 88 -14.13 -17.28 -21.10
C THR A 88 -12.60 -17.34 -21.06
N LEU A 89 -12.00 -18.29 -21.78
CA LEU A 89 -10.54 -18.39 -21.89
C LEU A 89 -9.94 -17.16 -22.58
N MET A 90 -10.58 -16.63 -23.62
CA MET A 90 -10.12 -15.40 -24.28
C MET A 90 -10.15 -14.21 -23.35
N ARG A 91 -11.21 -14.03 -22.57
CA ARG A 91 -11.29 -12.94 -21.56
C ARG A 91 -10.21 -13.07 -20.48
N GLN A 92 -10.00 -14.28 -19.96
CA GLN A 92 -8.95 -14.53 -18.95
C GLN A 92 -7.55 -14.25 -19.52
N ALA A 93 -7.24 -14.79 -20.70
CA ALA A 93 -5.96 -14.55 -21.36
C ALA A 93 -5.76 -13.05 -21.69
N TYR A 94 -6.82 -12.36 -22.11
CA TYR A 94 -6.80 -10.92 -22.38
C TYR A 94 -6.41 -10.12 -21.12
N ARG A 95 -7.09 -10.38 -20.00
CA ARG A 95 -6.82 -9.70 -18.73
C ARG A 95 -5.39 -9.93 -18.23
N LEU A 96 -4.92 -11.18 -18.25
CA LEU A 96 -3.56 -11.54 -17.86
C LEU A 96 -2.50 -10.88 -18.74
N LYS A 97 -2.72 -10.82 -20.07
CA LYS A 97 -1.82 -10.13 -20.98
C LYS A 97 -1.75 -8.63 -20.70
N LEU A 98 -2.88 -7.98 -20.43
CA LEU A 98 -2.90 -6.58 -20.02
C LEU A 98 -2.17 -6.38 -18.69
N ALA A 99 -2.43 -7.23 -17.68
CA ALA A 99 -1.77 -7.14 -16.39
C ALA A 99 -0.25 -7.28 -16.51
N ASN A 100 0.24 -8.14 -17.41
CA ASN A 100 1.67 -8.30 -17.71
C ASN A 100 2.25 -7.21 -18.62
N GLY A 101 1.43 -6.31 -19.15
CA GLY A 101 1.88 -5.28 -20.08
C GLY A 101 2.09 -5.75 -21.51
N ASP A 102 1.67 -6.99 -21.87
CA ASP A 102 1.61 -7.48 -23.26
C ASP A 102 0.38 -6.89 -23.97
N ILE A 103 0.45 -5.58 -24.25
CA ILE A 103 -0.65 -4.84 -24.86
C ILE A 103 -0.93 -5.34 -26.28
N ALA A 104 0.12 -5.69 -27.04
CA ALA A 104 -0.03 -6.20 -28.41
C ALA A 104 -0.79 -7.53 -28.44
N GLY A 105 -0.40 -8.49 -27.61
CA GLY A 105 -1.10 -9.75 -27.49
C GLY A 105 -2.51 -9.62 -26.92
N ALA A 106 -2.74 -8.67 -26.01
CA ALA A 106 -4.07 -8.36 -25.51
C ALA A 106 -4.98 -7.78 -26.60
N THR A 107 -4.51 -6.81 -27.39
CA THR A 107 -5.33 -6.21 -28.45
C THR A 107 -5.70 -7.20 -29.54
N GLU A 108 -4.83 -8.17 -29.87
CA GLU A 108 -5.16 -9.27 -30.77
C GLU A 108 -6.33 -10.13 -30.25
N LEU A 109 -6.28 -10.49 -28.95
CA LEU A 109 -7.39 -11.19 -28.31
C LEU A 109 -8.63 -10.30 -28.19
N GLY A 110 -8.46 -9.01 -27.92
CA GLY A 110 -9.56 -8.03 -27.89
C GLY A 110 -10.33 -7.99 -29.18
N ARG A 111 -9.66 -7.98 -30.33
CA ARG A 111 -10.32 -8.06 -31.67
C ARG A 111 -11.14 -9.33 -31.84
N ARG A 112 -10.66 -10.47 -31.33
CA ARG A 112 -11.38 -11.73 -31.36
C ARG A 112 -12.59 -11.73 -30.44
N ILE A 113 -12.45 -11.22 -29.24
CA ILE A 113 -13.55 -11.06 -28.26
C ILE A 113 -14.67 -10.19 -28.87
N LEU A 114 -14.32 -9.04 -29.46
CA LEU A 114 -15.30 -8.12 -30.04
C LEU A 114 -16.07 -8.67 -31.25
N LYS A 115 -15.55 -9.70 -31.95
CA LYS A 115 -16.32 -10.42 -32.97
C LYS A 115 -17.47 -11.22 -32.37
N LEU A 116 -17.32 -11.72 -31.15
CA LEU A 116 -18.33 -12.50 -30.43
C LEU A 116 -19.18 -11.63 -29.51
N GLU A 117 -18.60 -10.60 -28.95
CA GLU A 117 -19.22 -9.69 -27.99
C GLU A 117 -18.80 -8.23 -28.30
N PRO A 118 -19.53 -7.55 -29.20
CA PRO A 118 -19.17 -6.21 -29.65
C PRO A 118 -19.09 -5.15 -28.52
N ASN A 119 -19.82 -5.36 -27.42
CA ASN A 119 -19.90 -4.42 -26.30
C ASN A 119 -18.95 -4.76 -25.14
N ALA A 120 -17.99 -5.69 -25.30
CA ALA A 120 -17.03 -6.05 -24.27
C ALA A 120 -16.18 -4.83 -23.90
N ALA A 121 -16.43 -4.25 -22.71
CA ALA A 121 -15.90 -2.95 -22.30
C ALA A 121 -14.38 -2.92 -22.27
N LEU A 122 -13.73 -3.89 -21.59
CA LEU A 122 -12.26 -3.93 -21.48
C LEU A 122 -11.60 -4.15 -22.85
N ALA A 123 -12.17 -4.99 -23.72
CA ALA A 123 -11.64 -5.22 -25.05
C ALA A 123 -11.73 -3.94 -25.91
N ASN A 124 -12.85 -3.21 -25.82
CA ASN A 124 -12.97 -1.90 -26.47
C ASN A 124 -11.95 -0.89 -25.91
N LEU A 125 -11.74 -0.85 -24.59
CA LEU A 125 -10.78 0.07 -23.96
C LEU A 125 -9.34 -0.17 -24.47
N GLY A 126 -8.89 -1.42 -24.57
CA GLY A 126 -7.57 -1.74 -25.10
C GLY A 126 -7.39 -1.29 -26.55
N LEU A 127 -8.42 -1.50 -27.40
CA LEU A 127 -8.38 -1.05 -28.80
C LEU A 127 -8.50 0.48 -28.94
N ILE A 128 -9.25 1.14 -28.07
CA ILE A 128 -9.27 2.62 -28.00
C ILE A 128 -7.89 3.15 -27.67
N ALA A 129 -7.19 2.56 -26.70
CA ALA A 129 -5.84 2.96 -26.37
C ALA A 129 -4.86 2.74 -27.54
N GLU A 130 -5.00 1.64 -28.27
CA GLU A 130 -4.21 1.37 -29.49
C GLU A 130 -4.50 2.43 -30.57
N ASP A 131 -5.77 2.73 -30.85
CA ASP A 131 -6.19 3.72 -31.86
C ASP A 131 -5.69 5.13 -31.47
N VAL A 132 -5.84 5.54 -30.22
CA VAL A 132 -5.33 6.83 -29.70
C VAL A 132 -3.82 6.93 -29.83
N LYS A 133 -3.08 5.86 -29.48
CA LYS A 133 -1.62 5.83 -29.62
C LYS A 133 -1.18 5.97 -31.07
N ALA A 134 -1.94 5.42 -31.99
CA ALA A 134 -1.68 5.49 -33.42
C ALA A 134 -2.23 6.78 -34.07
N GLY A 135 -2.87 7.68 -33.32
CA GLY A 135 -3.47 8.92 -33.84
C GLY A 135 -4.80 8.73 -34.58
N ARG A 136 -5.41 7.53 -34.55
CA ARG A 136 -6.70 7.22 -35.19
C ARG A 136 -7.87 7.62 -34.28
N TYR A 137 -8.01 8.93 -34.03
CA TYR A 137 -9.01 9.44 -33.08
C TYR A 137 -10.46 9.23 -33.51
N ASP A 138 -10.75 9.20 -34.85
CA ASP A 138 -12.10 8.88 -35.36
C ASP A 138 -12.54 7.45 -34.99
N ASP A 139 -11.65 6.49 -35.16
CA ASP A 139 -11.94 5.09 -34.84
C ASP A 139 -12.03 4.91 -33.31
N ALA A 140 -11.12 5.53 -32.57
CA ALA A 140 -11.16 5.55 -31.11
C ALA A 140 -12.48 6.14 -30.58
N HIS A 141 -12.94 7.25 -31.14
CA HIS A 141 -14.19 7.90 -30.72
C HIS A 141 -15.42 7.07 -31.08
N LYS A 142 -15.49 6.47 -32.25
CA LYS A 142 -16.58 5.55 -32.63
C LYS A 142 -16.68 4.40 -31.65
N ARG A 143 -15.55 3.78 -31.24
CA ARG A 143 -15.53 2.73 -30.21
C ARG A 143 -15.96 3.24 -28.86
N ALA A 144 -15.52 4.44 -28.46
CA ALA A 144 -15.89 5.06 -27.20
C ALA A 144 -17.41 5.28 -27.08
N GLN A 145 -18.09 5.52 -28.20
CA GLN A 145 -19.55 5.66 -28.25
C GLN A 145 -20.29 4.36 -27.94
N THR A 146 -19.68 3.19 -28.23
CA THR A 146 -20.28 1.88 -27.97
C THR A 146 -20.10 1.39 -26.53
N LEU A 147 -19.30 2.09 -25.71
CA LEU A 147 -19.13 1.72 -24.30
C LEU A 147 -20.46 1.86 -23.55
N PRO A 148 -20.91 0.81 -22.83
CA PRO A 148 -22.13 0.88 -22.06
C PRO A 148 -22.02 1.92 -20.95
N GLY A 149 -23.11 2.61 -20.60
CA GLY A 149 -23.15 3.64 -19.56
C GLY A 149 -23.38 3.09 -18.14
N GLN A 150 -23.00 1.85 -17.85
CA GLN A 150 -23.28 1.17 -16.57
C GLN A 150 -21.99 0.65 -15.93
N GLY A 151 -22.03 0.42 -14.62
CA GLY A 151 -20.89 -0.08 -13.86
C GLY A 151 -19.68 0.85 -13.98
N LEU A 152 -18.48 0.28 -14.17
CA LEU A 152 -17.25 1.04 -14.34
C LEU A 152 -17.32 2.08 -15.47
N ASN A 153 -18.06 1.77 -16.55
CA ASN A 153 -18.17 2.67 -17.70
C ASN A 153 -18.95 3.96 -17.39
N THR A 154 -19.69 4.03 -16.28
CA THR A 154 -20.30 5.27 -15.82
C THR A 154 -19.23 6.37 -15.60
N PHE A 155 -18.04 5.99 -15.18
CA PHE A 155 -16.90 6.90 -14.95
C PHE A 155 -15.94 6.91 -16.14
N LEU A 156 -15.65 5.76 -16.72
CA LEU A 156 -14.67 5.59 -17.78
C LEU A 156 -15.15 6.19 -19.11
N SER A 157 -16.40 5.93 -19.50
CA SER A 157 -16.93 6.35 -20.80
C SER A 157 -16.89 7.88 -21.02
N PRO A 158 -17.30 8.74 -20.06
CA PRO A 158 -17.17 10.18 -20.21
C PRO A 158 -15.73 10.64 -20.45
N LEU A 159 -14.77 10.10 -19.69
CA LEU A 159 -13.34 10.45 -19.82
C LEU A 159 -12.77 10.04 -21.18
N VAL A 160 -13.05 8.81 -21.60
CA VAL A 160 -12.56 8.28 -22.88
C VAL A 160 -13.16 9.07 -24.06
N LYS A 161 -14.47 9.35 -24.04
CA LYS A 161 -15.15 10.18 -25.04
C LYS A 161 -14.56 11.59 -25.11
N ALA A 162 -14.34 12.22 -23.96
CA ALA A 162 -13.76 13.55 -23.88
C ALA A 162 -12.38 13.60 -24.54
N TRP A 163 -11.46 12.71 -24.15
CA TRP A 163 -10.09 12.75 -24.68
C TRP A 163 -10.00 12.34 -26.15
N THR A 164 -10.90 11.48 -26.64
CA THR A 164 -10.99 11.21 -28.09
C THR A 164 -11.51 12.41 -28.86
N LEU A 165 -12.45 13.20 -28.31
CA LEU A 165 -12.94 14.46 -28.89
C LEU A 165 -11.85 15.54 -28.90
N VAL A 166 -11.01 15.64 -27.86
CA VAL A 166 -9.82 16.51 -27.86
C VAL A 166 -8.92 16.15 -29.04
N GLY A 167 -8.68 14.86 -29.28
CA GLY A 167 -7.89 14.39 -30.41
C GLY A 167 -8.48 14.74 -31.79
N LEU A 168 -9.80 14.92 -31.86
CA LEU A 168 -10.53 15.40 -33.03
C LEU A 168 -10.59 16.93 -33.16
N GLY A 169 -9.92 17.68 -32.25
CA GLY A 169 -9.94 19.12 -32.24
C GLY A 169 -11.27 19.76 -31.76
N LYS A 170 -12.05 19.02 -30.95
CA LYS A 170 -13.38 19.41 -30.45
C LYS A 170 -13.38 19.59 -28.92
N PRO A 171 -12.65 20.57 -28.36
CA PRO A 171 -12.52 20.72 -26.90
C PRO A 171 -13.85 21.05 -26.19
N ASP A 172 -14.76 21.80 -26.83
CA ASP A 172 -16.06 22.12 -26.20
C ASP A 172 -16.97 20.91 -26.11
N ASP A 173 -17.02 20.09 -27.17
CA ASP A 173 -17.73 18.80 -27.15
C ASP A 173 -17.11 17.84 -26.12
N ALA A 174 -15.79 17.88 -25.96
CA ALA A 174 -15.06 17.09 -24.95
C ALA A 174 -15.46 17.49 -23.53
N ILE A 175 -15.55 18.76 -23.22
CA ILE A 175 -16.00 19.25 -21.91
C ILE A 175 -17.48 18.85 -21.69
N ALA A 176 -18.34 18.97 -22.70
CA ALA A 176 -19.73 18.52 -22.61
C ALA A 176 -19.83 17.00 -22.33
N ALA A 177 -18.95 16.19 -22.92
CA ALA A 177 -18.92 14.75 -22.68
C ALA A 177 -18.57 14.35 -21.22
N LEU A 178 -17.88 15.24 -20.46
CA LEU A 178 -17.55 15.04 -19.05
C LEU A 178 -18.73 15.36 -18.11
N ALA A 179 -19.78 16.06 -18.56
CA ALA A 179 -20.87 16.53 -17.71
C ALA A 179 -21.50 15.47 -16.80
N PRO A 180 -21.67 14.20 -17.20
CA PRO A 180 -22.16 13.15 -16.32
C PRO A 180 -21.33 12.98 -15.03
N LEU A 181 -20.03 13.20 -15.04
CA LEU A 181 -19.16 13.05 -13.86
C LEU A 181 -19.46 14.09 -12.78
N LYS A 182 -19.91 15.29 -13.18
CA LYS A 182 -20.20 16.40 -12.26
C LYS A 182 -21.33 16.06 -11.27
N SER A 183 -22.30 15.26 -11.71
CA SER A 183 -23.45 14.87 -10.91
C SER A 183 -23.23 13.62 -10.05
N LEU A 184 -22.09 12.92 -10.24
CA LEU A 184 -21.76 11.73 -9.49
C LEU A 184 -21.05 12.11 -8.19
N THR A 185 -21.53 11.58 -7.07
CA THR A 185 -20.93 11.81 -5.75
C THR A 185 -19.46 11.39 -5.75
N GLY A 186 -18.55 12.29 -5.34
CA GLY A 186 -17.12 12.04 -5.28
C GLY A 186 -16.35 12.23 -6.60
N PHE A 187 -17.02 12.52 -7.72
CA PHE A 187 -16.37 12.68 -9.02
C PHE A 187 -16.27 14.13 -9.53
N ALA A 188 -16.79 15.09 -8.78
CA ALA A 188 -16.71 16.50 -9.14
C ALA A 188 -15.25 16.99 -9.30
N VAL A 189 -14.37 16.57 -8.42
CA VAL A 189 -12.93 16.88 -8.48
C VAL A 189 -12.29 16.32 -9.76
N LEU A 190 -12.63 15.10 -10.15
CA LEU A 190 -12.14 14.47 -11.38
C LEU A 190 -12.69 15.21 -12.63
N TYR A 191 -13.96 15.63 -12.58
CA TYR A 191 -14.56 16.45 -13.60
C TYR A 191 -13.77 17.77 -13.78
N ASP A 192 -13.59 18.54 -12.70
CA ASP A 192 -12.92 19.84 -12.75
C ASP A 192 -11.44 19.71 -13.15
N LEU A 193 -10.75 18.66 -12.70
CA LEU A 193 -9.38 18.36 -13.14
C LEU A 193 -9.31 18.15 -14.65
N HIS A 194 -10.17 17.30 -15.23
CA HIS A 194 -10.12 17.02 -16.66
C HIS A 194 -10.65 18.17 -17.52
N VAL A 195 -11.63 18.94 -17.04
CA VAL A 195 -12.03 20.21 -17.70
C VAL A 195 -10.84 21.16 -17.74
N GLY A 196 -10.13 21.35 -16.63
CA GLY A 196 -8.92 22.17 -16.56
C GLY A 196 -7.83 21.72 -17.53
N LEU A 197 -7.55 20.41 -17.58
CA LEU A 197 -6.56 19.84 -18.50
C LEU A 197 -6.97 20.03 -19.99
N ILE A 198 -8.24 19.86 -20.33
CA ILE A 198 -8.76 20.06 -21.70
C ILE A 198 -8.67 21.53 -22.09
N GLN A 199 -9.01 22.45 -21.19
CA GLN A 199 -8.87 23.89 -21.39
C GLN A 199 -7.41 24.28 -21.61
N ASP A 200 -6.48 23.68 -20.84
CA ASP A 200 -5.04 23.91 -20.99
C ASP A 200 -4.52 23.45 -22.35
N VAL A 201 -4.87 22.24 -22.78
CA VAL A 201 -4.53 21.71 -24.11
C VAL A 201 -5.13 22.55 -25.22
N ALA A 202 -6.31 23.14 -25.01
CA ALA A 202 -6.96 24.09 -25.95
C ALA A 202 -6.36 25.51 -25.92
N GLY A 203 -5.34 25.78 -25.08
CA GLY A 203 -4.70 27.08 -24.94
C GLY A 203 -5.51 28.13 -24.16
N ARG A 204 -6.56 27.70 -23.44
CA ARG A 204 -7.48 28.58 -22.69
C ARG A 204 -7.04 28.68 -21.21
N GLN A 205 -5.90 29.33 -20.96
CA GLN A 205 -5.21 29.32 -19.66
C GLN A 205 -6.08 29.79 -18.50
N ASP A 206 -6.81 30.90 -18.62
CA ASP A 206 -7.62 31.42 -17.51
C ASP A 206 -8.79 30.49 -17.15
N ALA A 207 -9.42 29.90 -18.15
CA ALA A 207 -10.48 28.91 -17.94
C ALA A 207 -9.93 27.65 -17.28
N ALA A 208 -8.74 27.20 -17.69
CA ALA A 208 -8.05 26.07 -17.07
C ALA A 208 -7.73 26.33 -15.59
N ILE A 209 -7.20 27.51 -15.26
CA ILE A 209 -6.94 27.93 -13.88
C ILE A 209 -8.23 27.93 -13.06
N GLY A 210 -9.33 28.46 -13.62
CA GLY A 210 -10.63 28.48 -12.95
C GLY A 210 -11.11 27.07 -12.54
N SER A 211 -11.07 26.11 -13.48
CA SER A 211 -11.47 24.72 -13.23
C SER A 211 -10.54 24.01 -12.23
N LEU A 212 -9.22 24.22 -12.34
CA LEU A 212 -8.25 23.58 -11.43
C LEU A 212 -8.33 24.14 -10.01
N ARG A 213 -8.67 25.43 -9.84
CA ARG A 213 -8.97 26.00 -8.53
C ARG A 213 -10.25 25.41 -7.92
N ALA A 214 -11.26 25.16 -8.72
CA ALA A 214 -12.47 24.49 -8.26
C ALA A 214 -12.14 23.06 -7.75
N ALA A 215 -11.31 22.33 -8.51
CA ALA A 215 -10.83 21.01 -8.10
C ALA A 215 -10.01 21.05 -6.79
N GLU A 216 -9.11 22.03 -6.63
CA GLU A 216 -8.30 22.19 -5.39
C GLU A 216 -9.18 22.52 -4.19
N SER A 217 -10.16 23.40 -4.36
CA SER A 217 -11.03 23.85 -3.26
C SER A 217 -12.05 22.81 -2.81
N ALA A 218 -12.45 21.88 -3.68
CA ALA A 218 -13.52 20.92 -3.41
C ALA A 218 -13.09 19.78 -2.46
N ASN A 219 -11.80 19.59 -2.24
CA ASN A 219 -11.28 18.37 -1.58
C ASN A 219 -10.87 18.59 -0.12
N GLY A 220 -10.94 19.81 0.43
CA GLY A 220 -10.52 20.11 1.81
C GLY A 220 -9.01 19.89 2.09
N GLU A 221 -8.40 18.89 1.47
CA GLU A 221 -6.96 18.64 1.42
C GLU A 221 -6.49 18.68 -0.04
N SER A 222 -5.43 19.41 -0.32
CA SER A 222 -4.91 19.55 -1.69
C SER A 222 -4.35 18.22 -2.20
N ALA A 223 -4.96 17.65 -3.24
CA ALA A 223 -4.38 16.46 -3.88
C ALA A 223 -3.11 16.84 -4.64
N LEU A 224 -2.01 16.12 -4.42
CA LEU A 224 -0.71 16.39 -5.05
C LEU A 224 -0.82 16.60 -6.56
N ARG A 225 -1.60 15.76 -7.26
CA ARG A 225 -1.73 15.86 -8.72
C ARG A 225 -2.37 17.15 -9.19
N ILE A 226 -3.36 17.67 -8.44
CA ILE A 226 -3.98 18.96 -8.72
C ILE A 226 -2.97 20.09 -8.50
N VAL A 227 -2.19 20.00 -7.42
CA VAL A 227 -1.12 20.96 -7.11
C VAL A 227 -0.05 20.99 -8.21
N GLU A 228 0.39 19.83 -8.71
CA GLU A 228 1.32 19.75 -9.83
C GLU A 228 0.77 20.40 -11.11
N VAL A 229 -0.48 20.06 -11.47
CA VAL A 229 -1.12 20.58 -12.69
C VAL A 229 -1.36 22.09 -12.60
N LEU A 230 -1.98 22.56 -11.52
CA LEU A 230 -2.28 23.98 -11.30
C LEU A 230 -1.00 24.81 -11.16
N GLY A 231 -0.01 24.30 -10.43
CA GLY A 231 1.28 24.96 -10.25
C GLY A 231 2.04 25.11 -11.57
N SER A 232 2.13 24.02 -12.37
CA SER A 232 2.72 24.08 -13.72
C SER A 232 2.00 25.09 -14.62
N LEU A 233 0.67 25.18 -14.53
CA LEU A 233 -0.11 26.15 -15.29
C LEU A 233 0.17 27.59 -14.82
N TYR A 234 0.25 27.86 -13.51
CA TYR A 234 0.66 29.16 -12.97
C TYR A 234 2.06 29.57 -13.45
N GLU A 235 3.04 28.64 -13.43
CA GLU A 235 4.39 28.91 -13.92
C GLU A 235 4.36 29.34 -15.40
N ARG A 236 3.61 28.64 -16.25
CA ARG A 236 3.48 28.93 -17.69
C ARG A 236 2.70 30.21 -17.97
N ALA A 237 1.77 30.57 -17.09
CA ALA A 237 1.03 31.85 -17.15
C ALA A 237 1.84 33.04 -16.59
N GLY A 238 3.09 32.82 -16.15
CA GLY A 238 3.92 33.86 -15.53
C GLY A 238 3.56 34.19 -14.07
N ARG A 239 2.62 33.48 -13.48
CA ARG A 239 2.10 33.68 -12.11
C ARG A 239 2.96 32.93 -11.08
N LYS A 240 4.29 33.25 -11.08
CA LYS A 240 5.30 32.49 -10.31
C LYS A 240 5.08 32.53 -8.80
N ASP A 241 4.58 33.64 -8.26
CA ASP A 241 4.36 33.76 -6.82
C ASP A 241 3.21 32.85 -6.35
N GLU A 242 2.15 32.72 -7.16
CA GLU A 242 1.02 31.85 -6.89
C GLU A 242 1.43 30.37 -6.99
N ALA A 243 2.26 30.01 -7.98
CA ALA A 243 2.83 28.67 -8.07
C ALA A 243 3.65 28.34 -6.83
N ARG A 244 4.54 29.25 -6.40
CA ARG A 244 5.38 29.09 -5.22
C ARG A 244 4.55 28.95 -3.93
N ALA A 245 3.53 29.80 -3.78
CA ALA A 245 2.63 29.75 -2.62
C ALA A 245 1.89 28.40 -2.55
N LEU A 246 1.37 27.93 -3.69
CA LEU A 246 0.67 26.62 -3.79
C LEU A 246 1.59 25.46 -3.41
N TYR A 247 2.80 25.40 -3.98
CA TYR A 247 3.77 24.34 -3.68
C TYR A 247 4.21 24.36 -2.22
N ARG A 248 4.51 25.54 -1.66
CA ARG A 248 4.91 25.67 -0.24
C ARG A 248 3.78 25.31 0.71
N LYS A 249 2.53 25.68 0.41
CA LYS A 249 1.37 25.27 1.19
C LYS A 249 1.30 23.76 1.25
N TYR A 250 1.35 23.08 0.10
CA TYR A 250 1.30 21.62 0.05
C TYR A 250 2.45 20.97 0.83
N ILE A 251 3.69 21.45 0.68
CA ILE A 251 4.85 20.92 1.41
C ILE A 251 4.71 21.15 2.92
N SER A 252 4.13 22.29 3.35
CA SER A 252 3.90 22.53 4.79
C SER A 252 2.88 21.58 5.40
N GLU A 253 1.88 21.18 4.63
CA GLU A 253 0.85 20.20 5.00
C GLU A 253 1.38 18.75 4.87
N ASN A 254 2.34 18.52 3.96
CA ASN A 254 2.92 17.21 3.63
C ASN A 254 4.47 17.28 3.63
N PRO A 255 5.10 17.46 4.80
CA PRO A 255 6.52 17.80 4.89
C PRO A 255 7.48 16.67 4.44
N ASP A 256 7.00 15.45 4.27
CA ASP A 256 7.79 14.32 3.78
C ASP A 256 7.74 14.18 2.24
N THR A 257 6.97 15.06 1.55
CA THR A 257 6.90 15.05 0.09
C THR A 257 8.13 15.70 -0.54
N VAL A 258 8.67 15.02 -1.54
CA VAL A 258 9.80 15.53 -2.33
C VAL A 258 9.43 15.77 -3.79
N VAL A 259 8.21 15.38 -4.17
CA VAL A 259 7.76 15.40 -5.58
C VAL A 259 7.73 16.82 -6.13
N LEU A 260 7.53 17.82 -5.28
CA LEU A 260 7.48 19.25 -5.66
C LEU A 260 8.84 19.97 -5.60
N GLU A 261 9.90 19.35 -5.08
CA GLU A 261 11.24 19.96 -5.04
C GLU A 261 11.76 20.36 -6.43
N PRO A 262 11.62 19.54 -7.49
CA PRO A 262 12.03 19.94 -8.83
C PRO A 262 11.22 21.13 -9.38
N ALA A 263 9.96 21.27 -8.99
CA ALA A 263 9.12 22.39 -9.39
C ALA A 263 9.58 23.70 -8.72
N LEU A 264 9.92 23.67 -7.44
CA LEU A 264 10.51 24.82 -6.73
C LEU A 264 11.88 25.20 -7.30
N ALA A 265 12.76 24.22 -7.53
CA ALA A 265 14.07 24.46 -8.14
C ALA A 265 13.94 25.08 -9.55
N ARG A 266 12.96 24.64 -10.33
CA ARG A 266 12.64 25.21 -11.64
C ARG A 266 12.18 26.67 -11.53
N LEU A 267 11.32 26.98 -10.56
CA LEU A 267 10.89 28.36 -10.29
C LEU A 267 12.09 29.27 -9.92
N ASP A 268 13.02 28.76 -9.11
CA ASP A 268 14.19 29.51 -8.69
C ASP A 268 15.18 29.74 -9.83
N SER A 269 15.36 28.76 -10.73
CA SER A 269 16.20 28.88 -11.92
C SER A 269 15.57 29.70 -13.05
N GLY A 270 14.27 29.95 -12.98
CA GLY A 270 13.52 30.61 -14.04
C GLY A 270 13.29 29.77 -15.30
N ALA A 271 13.55 28.47 -15.24
CA ALA A 271 13.30 27.55 -16.34
C ALA A 271 11.79 27.40 -16.62
N LYS A 272 11.44 27.12 -17.88
CA LYS A 272 10.05 26.95 -18.29
C LYS A 272 9.46 25.64 -17.76
N ALA A 273 8.28 25.70 -17.14
CA ALA A 273 7.52 24.52 -16.81
C ALA A 273 6.96 23.83 -18.07
N PRO A 274 7.09 22.51 -18.22
CA PRO A 274 6.38 21.78 -19.27
C PRO A 274 4.90 21.66 -18.92
N PRO A 275 3.99 21.55 -19.91
CA PRO A 275 2.62 21.16 -19.63
C PRO A 275 2.59 19.73 -19.07
N ILE A 276 1.74 19.52 -18.07
CA ILE A 276 1.58 18.17 -17.49
C ILE A 276 0.89 17.23 -18.47
N VAL A 277 -0.06 17.77 -19.27
CA VAL A 277 -0.72 17.10 -20.38
C VAL A 277 -0.62 18.02 -21.59
N GLY A 278 0.00 17.54 -22.67
CA GLY A 278 0.22 18.33 -23.88
C GLY A 278 -0.65 17.95 -25.07
N ASP A 279 -1.28 16.77 -25.03
CA ASP A 279 -2.10 16.25 -26.13
C ASP A 279 -3.19 15.29 -25.64
N ALA A 280 -4.07 14.87 -26.55
CA ALA A 280 -5.18 13.97 -26.25
C ALA A 280 -4.72 12.58 -25.76
N ARG A 281 -3.60 12.07 -26.28
CA ARG A 281 -3.02 10.79 -25.88
C ARG A 281 -2.54 10.84 -24.44
N GLN A 282 -1.82 11.91 -24.07
CA GLN A 282 -1.37 12.13 -22.70
C GLN A 282 -2.55 12.34 -21.74
N GLY A 283 -3.61 13.03 -22.23
CA GLY A 283 -4.83 13.25 -21.45
C GLY A 283 -5.61 11.95 -21.19
N LEU A 284 -5.68 11.05 -22.16
CA LEU A 284 -6.28 9.73 -21.93
C LEU A 284 -5.42 8.90 -20.95
N ALA A 285 -4.10 8.96 -21.04
CA ALA A 285 -3.21 8.33 -20.06
C ALA A 285 -3.43 8.85 -18.65
N GLU A 286 -3.60 10.17 -18.51
CA GLU A 286 -3.91 10.81 -17.23
C GLU A 286 -5.27 10.37 -16.68
N ALA A 287 -6.29 10.30 -17.53
CA ALA A 287 -7.63 9.82 -17.14
C ALA A 287 -7.61 8.37 -16.63
N LEU A 288 -6.86 7.51 -17.31
CA LEU A 288 -6.67 6.12 -16.87
C LEU A 288 -5.88 6.02 -15.57
N LEU A 289 -4.83 6.84 -15.39
CA LEU A 289 -4.09 6.91 -14.13
C LEU A 289 -4.99 7.32 -12.97
N ASN A 290 -5.77 8.40 -13.13
CA ASN A 290 -6.64 8.92 -12.07
C ASN A 290 -7.74 7.91 -11.71
N LEU A 291 -8.35 7.27 -12.71
CA LEU A 291 -9.36 6.24 -12.48
C LEU A 291 -8.74 5.00 -11.81
N GLY A 292 -7.57 4.54 -12.28
CA GLY A 292 -6.85 3.42 -11.68
C GLY A 292 -6.50 3.65 -10.23
N GLY A 293 -6.06 4.86 -9.87
CA GLY A 293 -5.77 5.23 -8.49
C GLY A 293 -7.02 5.25 -7.59
N THR A 294 -8.14 5.75 -8.10
CA THR A 294 -9.43 5.75 -7.37
C THR A 294 -9.94 4.31 -7.12
N LEU A 295 -9.62 3.37 -8.01
CA LEU A 295 -10.09 1.99 -7.98
C LEU A 295 -9.09 1.01 -7.35
N SER A 296 -8.07 1.45 -6.64
CA SER A 296 -7.00 0.59 -6.11
C SER A 296 -7.37 -0.28 -4.90
N GLY A 297 -8.64 -0.38 -4.53
CA GLY A 297 -9.13 -1.29 -3.49
C GLY A 297 -9.14 -2.77 -3.93
N ASP A 298 -9.19 -3.69 -2.96
CA ASP A 298 -9.04 -5.15 -3.17
C ASP A 298 -9.96 -5.73 -4.27
N ASN A 299 -11.20 -5.26 -4.35
CA ASN A 299 -12.18 -5.76 -5.31
C ASN A 299 -12.05 -5.14 -6.72
N THR A 300 -11.25 -4.10 -6.89
CA THR A 300 -11.09 -3.32 -8.12
C THR A 300 -9.66 -3.29 -8.63
N ALA A 301 -8.74 -3.94 -7.93
CA ALA A 301 -7.32 -3.96 -8.23
C ALA A 301 -7.01 -4.43 -9.67
N GLU A 302 -7.78 -5.38 -10.22
CA GLU A 302 -7.60 -5.84 -11.60
C GLU A 302 -7.91 -4.73 -12.61
N VAL A 303 -8.96 -3.96 -12.38
CA VAL A 303 -9.31 -2.82 -13.26
C VAL A 303 -8.28 -1.70 -13.13
N ALA A 304 -7.83 -1.42 -11.90
CA ALA A 304 -6.77 -0.46 -11.64
C ALA A 304 -5.46 -0.85 -12.34
N MET A 305 -5.11 -2.15 -12.32
CA MET A 305 -3.98 -2.70 -13.05
C MET A 305 -4.09 -2.45 -14.55
N VAL A 306 -5.24 -2.76 -15.17
CA VAL A 306 -5.49 -2.53 -16.59
C VAL A 306 -5.36 -1.05 -16.93
N CYS A 307 -5.99 -0.17 -16.15
CA CYS A 307 -5.91 1.27 -16.34
C CYS A 307 -4.45 1.77 -16.25
N GLY A 308 -3.71 1.33 -15.24
CA GLY A 308 -2.30 1.69 -15.06
C GLY A 308 -1.41 1.21 -16.22
N ARG A 309 -1.59 -0.03 -16.68
CA ARG A 309 -0.84 -0.58 -17.82
C ARG A 309 -1.17 0.14 -19.13
N LEU A 310 -2.42 0.47 -19.38
CA LEU A 310 -2.80 1.25 -20.56
C LEU A 310 -2.30 2.70 -20.46
N ALA A 311 -2.26 3.30 -19.26
CA ALA A 311 -1.66 4.62 -19.06
C ALA A 311 -0.16 4.62 -19.39
N ILE A 312 0.60 3.60 -18.94
CA ILE A 312 2.02 3.39 -19.30
C ILE A 312 2.17 3.19 -20.82
N TYR A 313 1.28 2.40 -21.43
CA TYR A 313 1.31 2.14 -22.87
C TYR A 313 1.13 3.41 -23.70
N LEU A 314 0.18 4.26 -23.31
CA LEU A 314 -0.09 5.54 -23.97
C LEU A 314 1.03 6.57 -23.70
N ARG A 315 1.55 6.59 -22.48
CA ARG A 315 2.55 7.55 -22.03
C ARG A 315 3.68 6.84 -21.25
N PRO A 316 4.71 6.34 -21.96
CA PRO A 316 5.81 5.59 -21.34
C PRO A 316 6.70 6.38 -20.38
N ASP A 317 6.57 7.68 -20.29
CA ASP A 317 7.25 8.56 -19.35
C ASP A 317 6.38 8.95 -18.13
N LEU A 318 5.19 8.36 -17.98
CA LEU A 318 4.30 8.61 -16.85
C LEU A 318 4.69 7.72 -15.66
N ASP A 319 5.72 8.14 -14.92
CA ASP A 319 6.25 7.37 -13.78
C ASP A 319 5.22 7.15 -12.66
N LEU A 320 4.24 8.06 -12.49
CA LEU A 320 3.12 7.85 -11.58
C LEU A 320 2.31 6.58 -11.91
N ALA A 321 2.12 6.28 -13.19
CA ALA A 321 1.42 5.06 -13.59
C ALA A 321 2.26 3.80 -13.29
N ARG A 322 3.61 3.89 -13.40
CA ARG A 322 4.50 2.80 -12.96
C ARG A 322 4.41 2.58 -11.47
N MET A 323 4.45 3.66 -10.67
CA MET A 323 4.30 3.58 -9.21
C MET A 323 2.95 2.95 -8.81
N LEU A 324 1.86 3.33 -9.50
CA LEU A 324 0.53 2.75 -9.28
C LEU A 324 0.53 1.24 -9.54
N VAL A 325 1.01 0.82 -10.72
CA VAL A 325 1.04 -0.60 -11.10
C VAL A 325 1.95 -1.40 -10.18
N ALA A 326 3.12 -0.86 -9.84
CA ALA A 326 4.05 -1.49 -8.91
C ALA A 326 3.42 -1.66 -7.52
N GLY A 327 2.74 -0.64 -7.00
CA GLY A 327 2.03 -0.72 -5.72
C GLY A 327 0.90 -1.77 -5.71
N ILE A 328 0.17 -1.91 -6.82
CA ILE A 328 -0.84 -2.97 -6.96
C ILE A 328 -0.17 -4.35 -6.97
N LEU A 329 0.94 -4.53 -7.68
CA LEU A 329 1.70 -5.78 -7.69
C LEU A 329 2.20 -6.14 -6.29
N GLU A 330 2.76 -5.20 -5.54
CA GLU A 330 3.18 -5.40 -4.14
C GLU A 330 2.01 -5.83 -3.24
N SER A 331 0.85 -5.17 -3.34
CA SER A 331 -0.33 -5.54 -2.55
C SER A 331 -0.78 -6.98 -2.83
N GLN A 332 -0.46 -7.49 -4.01
CA GLN A 332 -0.74 -8.85 -4.45
C GLN A 332 0.44 -9.82 -4.21
N GLY A 333 1.58 -9.35 -3.64
CA GLY A 333 2.79 -10.14 -3.36
C GLY A 333 3.63 -10.43 -4.60
N GLY A 334 3.55 -9.56 -5.60
CA GLY A 334 4.37 -9.56 -6.82
C GLY A 334 5.53 -8.57 -6.73
N GLU A 335 6.30 -8.64 -5.65
CA GLU A 335 7.40 -7.70 -5.35
C GLU A 335 8.49 -7.72 -6.43
N ALA A 336 8.77 -8.90 -7.01
CA ALA A 336 9.77 -9.02 -8.08
C ALA A 336 9.35 -8.30 -9.36
N GLU A 337 8.07 -8.39 -9.74
CA GLU A 337 7.49 -7.69 -10.89
C GLU A 337 7.36 -6.18 -10.61
N ALA A 338 7.03 -5.79 -9.38
CA ALA A 338 7.01 -4.40 -8.95
C ALA A 338 8.40 -3.76 -9.08
N ASN A 339 9.44 -4.49 -8.70
CA ASN A 339 10.82 -4.01 -8.79
C ASN A 339 11.25 -3.71 -10.23
N LYS A 340 10.83 -4.50 -11.21
CA LYS A 340 11.08 -4.19 -12.63
C LYS A 340 10.52 -2.81 -13.02
N LEU A 341 9.33 -2.45 -12.51
CA LEU A 341 8.72 -1.15 -12.79
C LEU A 341 9.42 0.00 -12.04
N TYR A 342 9.89 -0.22 -10.82
CA TYR A 342 10.67 0.77 -10.07
C TYR A 342 12.02 1.05 -10.73
N ASP A 343 12.65 0.04 -11.32
CA ASP A 343 13.90 0.20 -12.08
C ASP A 343 13.71 1.06 -13.33
N GLU A 344 12.57 0.92 -14.01
CA GLU A 344 12.22 1.72 -15.20
C GLU A 344 11.94 3.20 -14.90
N VAL A 345 11.73 3.60 -13.63
CA VAL A 345 11.57 5.02 -13.24
C VAL A 345 12.88 5.76 -13.53
N LYS A 346 12.79 6.82 -14.34
CA LYS A 346 13.96 7.55 -14.83
C LYS A 346 14.79 8.20 -13.72
N PRO A 347 16.12 8.27 -13.83
CA PRO A 347 16.96 8.91 -12.81
C PRO A 347 16.62 10.36 -12.50
N GLY A 348 16.14 11.14 -13.48
CA GLY A 348 15.72 12.55 -13.28
C GLY A 348 14.27 12.73 -12.82
N SER A 349 13.53 11.64 -12.59
CA SER A 349 12.15 11.70 -12.08
C SER A 349 12.14 12.04 -10.59
N ALA A 350 11.24 12.92 -10.18
CA ALA A 350 10.97 13.20 -8.76
C ALA A 350 10.55 11.95 -7.97
N LEU A 351 10.06 10.91 -8.66
CA LEU A 351 9.64 9.64 -8.06
C LEU A 351 10.77 8.61 -7.94
N LYS A 352 11.96 8.86 -8.54
CA LYS A 352 13.05 7.86 -8.54
C LYS A 352 13.50 7.50 -7.15
N TRP A 353 13.59 8.47 -6.26
CA TRP A 353 13.96 8.22 -4.87
C TRP A 353 12.95 7.30 -4.17
N LEU A 354 11.66 7.61 -4.29
CA LEU A 354 10.59 6.79 -3.70
C LEU A 354 10.57 5.38 -4.31
N ALA A 355 10.78 5.27 -5.63
CA ALA A 355 10.87 3.98 -6.31
C ALA A 355 12.02 3.13 -5.74
N ARG A 356 13.20 3.72 -5.48
CA ARG A 356 14.35 3.02 -4.87
C ARG A 356 14.07 2.59 -3.44
N LEU A 357 13.40 3.41 -2.63
CA LEU A 357 12.99 3.02 -1.26
C LEU A 357 12.06 1.80 -1.29
N ARG A 358 11.05 1.82 -2.17
CA ARG A 358 10.13 0.69 -2.35
C ARG A 358 10.84 -0.56 -2.87
N HIS A 359 11.70 -0.39 -3.87
CA HIS A 359 12.52 -1.46 -4.41
C HIS A 359 13.37 -2.13 -3.32
N ALA A 360 14.03 -1.36 -2.46
CA ALA A 360 14.81 -1.89 -1.34
C ALA A 360 13.93 -2.68 -0.36
N GLY A 361 12.73 -2.20 -0.02
CA GLY A 361 11.77 -2.95 0.80
C GLY A 361 11.37 -4.29 0.18
N ASN A 362 11.14 -4.31 -1.12
CA ASN A 362 10.81 -5.53 -1.87
C ASN A 362 11.98 -6.52 -1.95
N LEU A 363 13.21 -6.03 -2.05
CA LEU A 363 14.41 -6.89 -1.98
C LEU A 363 14.46 -7.65 -0.65
N ASP A 364 14.13 -7.01 0.48
CA ASP A 364 14.06 -7.68 1.77
C ASP A 364 12.96 -8.75 1.79
N THR A 365 11.76 -8.39 1.35
CA THR A 365 10.61 -9.32 1.31
C THR A 365 10.91 -10.56 0.46
N THR A 366 11.69 -10.41 -0.61
CA THR A 366 12.10 -11.51 -1.51
C THR A 366 13.37 -12.24 -1.06
N GLY A 367 13.88 -11.96 0.14
CA GLY A 367 15.03 -12.66 0.74
C GLY A 367 16.40 -12.12 0.32
N SER A 368 16.45 -10.93 -0.30
CA SER A 368 17.71 -10.26 -0.69
C SER A 368 18.04 -9.11 0.27
N SER A 369 17.95 -9.35 1.58
CA SER A 369 18.06 -8.31 2.63
C SER A 369 19.41 -7.57 2.60
N ASP A 370 20.53 -8.26 2.31
CA ASP A 370 21.83 -7.58 2.22
C ASP A 370 21.87 -6.55 1.09
N LYS A 371 21.27 -6.86 -0.07
CA LYS A 371 21.15 -5.90 -1.17
C LYS A 371 20.28 -4.70 -0.81
N ALA A 372 19.20 -4.93 -0.06
CA ALA A 372 18.34 -3.86 0.45
C ALA A 372 19.12 -2.93 1.40
N ILE A 373 19.91 -3.50 2.30
CA ILE A 373 20.77 -2.76 3.23
C ILE A 373 21.80 -1.92 2.47
N ASP A 374 22.46 -2.52 1.49
CA ASP A 374 23.48 -1.82 0.70
C ASP A 374 22.88 -0.67 -0.12
N GLU A 375 21.70 -0.88 -0.72
CA GLU A 375 20.98 0.18 -1.46
C GLU A 375 20.57 1.34 -0.52
N LEU A 376 20.01 1.04 0.65
CA LEU A 376 19.61 2.08 1.61
C LEU A 376 20.83 2.84 2.17
N ARG A 377 21.98 2.19 2.36
CA ARG A 377 23.23 2.85 2.74
C ARG A 377 23.69 3.79 1.62
N ALA A 378 23.74 3.30 0.39
CA ALA A 378 24.14 4.11 -0.76
C ALA A 378 23.22 5.34 -0.92
N MET A 379 21.90 5.17 -0.80
CA MET A 379 20.93 6.27 -0.82
C MET A 379 21.18 7.28 0.30
N SER A 380 21.49 6.80 1.50
CA SER A 380 21.83 7.67 2.64
C SER A 380 23.06 8.54 2.37
N ASP A 381 24.08 7.97 1.71
CA ASP A 381 25.32 8.68 1.39
C ASP A 381 25.15 9.64 0.20
N GLU A 382 24.27 9.29 -0.75
CA GLU A 382 23.94 10.11 -1.92
C GLU A 382 23.29 11.45 -1.54
N ASN A 383 22.45 11.47 -0.50
CA ASN A 383 21.75 12.68 -0.09
C ASN A 383 21.79 12.87 1.44
N ALA A 384 22.68 13.77 1.88
CA ALA A 384 22.90 14.06 3.29
C ALA A 384 21.74 14.83 3.98
N THR A 385 20.79 15.38 3.23
CA THR A 385 19.64 16.10 3.81
C THR A 385 18.43 15.20 4.06
N ARG A 386 18.35 14.06 3.39
CA ARG A 386 17.24 13.12 3.52
C ARG A 386 17.47 12.13 4.64
N VAL A 387 16.38 11.80 5.33
CA VAL A 387 16.41 10.89 6.49
C VAL A 387 15.69 9.57 6.24
N ASP A 388 14.83 9.52 5.23
CA ASP A 388 13.96 8.37 4.94
C ASP A 388 14.76 7.09 4.63
N ALA A 389 15.86 7.18 3.88
CA ALA A 389 16.73 6.03 3.64
C ALA A 389 17.36 5.49 4.95
N LEU A 390 17.76 6.38 5.87
CA LEU A 390 18.30 5.99 7.18
C LEU A 390 17.25 5.37 8.09
N VAL A 391 16.03 5.91 8.06
CA VAL A 391 14.90 5.35 8.84
C VAL A 391 14.56 3.96 8.33
N ASN A 392 14.41 3.80 7.01
CA ASN A 392 14.15 2.48 6.40
C ASN A 392 15.28 1.48 6.67
N LEU A 393 16.55 1.94 6.62
CA LEU A 393 17.70 1.11 6.98
C LEU A 393 17.64 0.66 8.45
N GLY A 394 17.33 1.57 9.36
CA GLY A 394 17.16 1.26 10.77
C GLY A 394 16.03 0.25 11.02
N ASP A 395 14.87 0.42 10.36
CA ASP A 395 13.74 -0.49 10.45
C ASP A 395 14.09 -1.89 9.91
N LEU A 396 14.79 -1.95 8.78
CA LEU A 396 15.23 -3.19 8.17
C LEU A 396 16.22 -3.94 9.06
N LEU A 397 17.24 -3.26 9.57
CA LEU A 397 18.23 -3.83 10.46
C LEU A 397 17.60 -4.32 11.78
N ARG A 398 16.64 -3.56 12.33
CA ARG A 398 15.87 -3.95 13.53
C ARG A 398 15.04 -5.21 13.27
N ALA A 399 14.38 -5.31 12.12
CA ALA A 399 13.61 -6.49 11.73
C ALA A 399 14.49 -7.75 11.62
N HIS A 400 15.75 -7.59 11.23
CA HIS A 400 16.76 -8.65 11.17
C HIS A 400 17.56 -8.82 12.48
N LYS A 401 17.11 -8.22 13.59
CA LYS A 401 17.75 -8.31 14.92
C LYS A 401 19.19 -7.76 14.96
N ARG A 402 19.60 -6.96 13.95
CA ARG A 402 20.90 -6.26 13.90
C ARG A 402 20.80 -4.94 14.67
N PHE A 403 20.48 -5.04 15.97
CA PHE A 403 20.06 -3.89 16.78
C PHE A 403 21.14 -2.81 16.90
N GLY A 404 22.40 -3.17 17.04
CA GLY A 404 23.51 -2.19 17.11
C GLY A 404 23.59 -1.31 15.86
N GLU A 405 23.57 -1.92 14.68
CA GLU A 405 23.61 -1.21 13.40
C GLU A 405 22.31 -0.41 13.15
N SER A 406 21.18 -0.94 13.62
CA SER A 406 19.90 -0.22 13.58
C SER A 406 19.96 1.08 14.38
N VAL A 407 20.55 1.03 15.60
CA VAL A 407 20.78 2.22 16.44
C VAL A 407 21.65 3.24 15.70
N GLU A 408 22.75 2.82 15.06
CA GLU A 408 23.62 3.72 14.31
C GLU A 408 22.88 4.43 13.16
N ALA A 409 22.01 3.70 12.42
CA ALA A 409 21.21 4.27 11.34
C ALA A 409 20.22 5.32 11.88
N TYR A 410 19.51 5.01 12.95
CA TYR A 410 18.59 5.96 13.59
C TYR A 410 19.31 7.15 14.24
N ASP A 411 20.49 6.95 14.81
CA ASP A 411 21.31 8.03 15.37
C ASP A 411 21.68 9.05 14.28
N LYS A 412 22.10 8.57 13.11
CA LYS A 412 22.35 9.42 11.93
C LYS A 412 21.09 10.14 11.47
N ALA A 413 19.92 9.45 11.45
CA ALA A 413 18.65 10.07 11.08
C ALA A 413 18.28 11.20 12.06
N VAL A 414 18.36 10.95 13.35
CA VAL A 414 18.08 11.96 14.39
C VAL A 414 19.04 13.14 14.31
N ALA A 415 20.33 12.88 14.07
CA ALA A 415 21.32 13.94 13.90
C ALA A 415 21.03 14.84 12.68
N ARG A 416 20.55 14.24 11.56
CA ARG A 416 20.15 15.02 10.37
C ARG A 416 18.90 15.85 10.59
N ILE A 417 17.92 15.34 11.34
CA ILE A 417 16.68 16.08 11.64
C ILE A 417 16.96 17.29 12.55
N GLY A 418 17.86 17.16 13.52
CA GLY A 418 18.12 18.19 14.52
C GLY A 418 16.94 18.35 15.50
N ASP A 419 16.02 19.27 15.24
CA ASP A 419 14.86 19.52 16.10
C ASP A 419 13.73 18.54 15.84
N LEU A 420 13.48 17.67 16.84
CA LEU A 420 12.45 16.65 16.78
C LEU A 420 11.08 17.23 17.15
N GLY A 421 10.18 17.33 16.20
CA GLY A 421 8.77 17.71 16.38
C GLY A 421 7.83 16.50 16.52
N GLN A 422 6.53 16.79 16.63
CA GLN A 422 5.48 15.79 16.89
C GLN A 422 5.55 14.57 15.96
N ARG A 423 5.74 14.76 14.66
CA ARG A 423 5.81 13.67 13.66
C ARG A 423 6.93 12.65 13.88
N HIS A 424 7.96 12.99 14.65
CA HIS A 424 9.14 12.15 14.86
C HIS A 424 9.02 11.19 16.05
N TRP A 425 7.85 11.10 16.70
CA TRP A 425 7.63 10.15 17.79
C TRP A 425 7.89 8.69 17.38
N SER A 426 7.52 8.32 16.15
CA SER A 426 7.70 6.95 15.65
C SER A 426 9.18 6.58 15.47
N LEU A 427 10.00 7.51 14.99
CA LEU A 427 11.44 7.32 14.90
C LEU A 427 12.07 7.08 16.28
N LEU A 428 11.69 7.90 17.28
CA LEU A 428 12.16 7.71 18.65
C LEU A 428 11.67 6.38 19.26
N TYR A 429 10.45 5.97 18.94
CA TYR A 429 9.92 4.68 19.35
C TYR A 429 10.72 3.52 18.75
N SER A 430 10.96 3.54 17.43
CA SER A 430 11.75 2.50 16.74
C SER A 430 13.19 2.46 17.24
N ARG A 431 13.84 3.62 17.44
CA ARG A 431 15.18 3.69 18.02
C ARG A 431 15.19 3.20 19.47
N GLY A 432 14.19 3.58 20.25
CA GLY A 432 14.03 3.12 21.65
C GLY A 432 13.95 1.60 21.76
N ILE A 433 13.21 0.94 20.88
CA ILE A 433 13.17 -0.53 20.79
C ILE A 433 14.56 -1.10 20.46
N SER A 434 15.23 -0.53 19.45
CA SER A 434 16.57 -1.00 19.06
C SER A 434 17.61 -0.81 20.15
N LEU A 435 17.56 0.30 20.87
CA LEU A 435 18.43 0.61 22.01
C LEU A 435 18.21 -0.37 23.17
N GLU A 436 16.94 -0.65 23.52
CA GLU A 436 16.60 -1.63 24.56
C GLU A 436 17.13 -3.01 24.19
N ARG A 437 16.89 -3.46 22.96
CA ARG A 437 17.36 -4.76 22.48
C ARG A 437 18.88 -4.83 22.30
N ALA A 438 19.56 -3.68 22.15
CA ALA A 438 21.02 -3.56 22.17
C ALA A 438 21.61 -3.41 23.59
N GLY A 439 20.79 -3.48 24.65
CA GLY A 439 21.22 -3.38 26.04
C GLY A 439 21.51 -1.93 26.52
N GLN A 440 21.08 -0.91 25.75
CA GLN A 440 21.31 0.51 26.07
C GLN A 440 20.06 1.15 26.71
N TRP A 441 19.65 0.61 27.86
CA TRP A 441 18.36 0.94 28.48
C TRP A 441 18.16 2.41 28.77
N GLU A 442 19.14 3.12 29.32
CA GLU A 442 19.02 4.52 29.70
C GLU A 442 18.68 5.42 28.49
N ARG A 443 19.29 5.13 27.34
CA ARG A 443 18.98 5.82 26.08
C ARG A 443 17.59 5.43 25.56
N ALA A 444 17.24 4.15 25.66
CA ALA A 444 15.94 3.64 25.25
C ALA A 444 14.80 4.31 26.02
N GLU A 445 14.93 4.37 27.35
CA GLU A 445 13.95 5.01 28.22
C GLU A 445 13.79 6.49 27.90
N ALA A 446 14.90 7.20 27.67
CA ALA A 446 14.87 8.62 27.29
C ALA A 446 14.13 8.85 25.97
N ASP A 447 14.37 8.01 24.96
CA ASP A 447 13.70 8.08 23.67
C ASP A 447 12.20 7.79 23.78
N LEU A 448 11.82 6.73 24.49
CA LEU A 448 10.41 6.35 24.69
C LEU A 448 9.66 7.44 25.48
N GLN A 449 10.27 8.02 26.49
CA GLN A 449 9.69 9.16 27.22
C GLN A 449 9.56 10.40 26.33
N LYS A 450 10.54 10.67 25.47
CA LYS A 450 10.48 11.79 24.52
C LYS A 450 9.40 11.52 23.44
N ALA A 451 9.26 10.29 22.96
CA ALA A 451 8.19 9.90 22.05
C ALA A 451 6.80 10.19 22.66
N LEU A 452 6.59 9.86 23.95
CA LEU A 452 5.35 10.18 24.67
C LEU A 452 5.14 11.68 24.91
N LYS A 453 6.21 12.48 25.05
CA LYS A 453 6.05 13.94 25.09
C LYS A 453 5.58 14.50 23.76
N LEU A 454 6.00 13.91 22.65
CA LEU A 454 5.59 14.30 21.29
C LEU A 454 4.19 13.77 20.92
N ASN A 455 3.83 12.58 21.40
CA ASN A 455 2.52 11.96 21.19
C ASN A 455 2.06 11.23 22.46
N PRO A 456 1.39 11.92 23.40
CA PRO A 456 1.10 11.40 24.74
C PRO A 456 0.20 10.16 24.80
N ASP A 457 -0.74 10.03 23.88
CA ASP A 457 -1.71 8.93 23.83
C ASP A 457 -1.34 7.85 22.80
N GLN A 458 -0.06 7.69 22.50
CA GLN A 458 0.36 6.63 21.56
C GLN A 458 0.39 5.27 22.30
N PRO A 459 -0.58 4.35 22.01
CA PRO A 459 -0.78 3.16 22.81
C PRO A 459 0.41 2.20 22.77
N TYR A 460 1.11 2.10 21.64
CA TYR A 460 2.27 1.22 21.51
C TYR A 460 3.47 1.70 22.33
N VAL A 461 3.69 3.03 22.39
CA VAL A 461 4.77 3.59 23.21
C VAL A 461 4.44 3.48 24.69
N LEU A 462 3.19 3.77 25.08
CA LEU A 462 2.70 3.58 26.45
C LEU A 462 2.91 2.15 26.90
N ASN A 463 2.47 1.20 26.07
CA ASN A 463 2.60 -0.23 26.35
C ASN A 463 4.07 -0.67 26.45
N TYR A 464 4.90 -0.30 25.48
CA TYR A 464 6.28 -0.75 25.43
C TYR A 464 7.10 -0.26 26.61
N LEU A 465 7.02 1.04 26.92
CA LEU A 465 7.72 1.62 28.07
C LEU A 465 7.18 1.07 29.39
N GLY A 466 5.84 0.96 29.52
CA GLY A 466 5.20 0.37 30.69
C GLY A 466 5.63 -1.08 30.92
N TYR A 467 5.57 -1.91 29.88
CA TYR A 467 6.01 -3.30 29.94
C TYR A 467 7.50 -3.43 30.32
N SER A 468 8.36 -2.63 29.68
CA SER A 468 9.80 -2.64 29.99
C SER A 468 10.10 -2.29 31.46
N TRP A 469 9.36 -1.34 32.03
CA TRP A 469 9.47 -1.03 33.46
C TRP A 469 8.95 -2.17 34.34
N VAL A 470 7.85 -2.82 33.97
CA VAL A 470 7.32 -3.99 34.71
C VAL A 470 8.33 -5.12 34.71
N ASP A 471 8.94 -5.40 33.57
CA ASP A 471 9.93 -6.48 33.45
C ASP A 471 11.19 -6.17 34.29
N LYS A 472 11.63 -4.93 34.31
CA LYS A 472 12.77 -4.46 35.15
C LYS A 472 12.40 -4.23 36.62
N GLY A 473 11.14 -4.34 37.02
CA GLY A 473 10.68 -4.07 38.38
C GLY A 473 10.77 -2.59 38.78
N GLN A 474 10.73 -1.68 37.81
CA GLN A 474 10.89 -0.24 38.00
C GLN A 474 9.57 0.50 37.76
N ASN A 475 9.35 1.64 38.41
CA ASN A 475 8.24 2.56 38.15
C ASN A 475 6.84 1.89 38.05
N LEU A 476 6.57 0.81 38.84
CA LEU A 476 5.41 -0.05 38.67
C LEU A 476 4.06 0.69 38.67
N ASP A 477 3.87 1.72 39.53
CA ASP A 477 2.63 2.50 39.56
C ASP A 477 2.45 3.35 38.29
N ARG A 478 3.53 3.88 37.74
CA ARG A 478 3.49 4.63 36.48
C ARG A 478 3.29 3.67 35.30
N ALA A 479 3.98 2.55 35.29
CA ALA A 479 3.82 1.49 34.30
C ALA A 479 2.37 1.00 34.24
N ARG A 480 1.76 0.80 35.40
CA ARG A 480 0.35 0.39 35.50
C ARG A 480 -0.58 1.40 34.80
N ARG A 481 -0.50 2.66 35.15
CA ARG A 481 -1.35 3.69 34.52
C ARG A 481 -1.16 3.77 33.00
N MET A 482 0.07 3.59 32.54
CA MET A 482 0.40 3.61 31.11
C MET A 482 -0.17 2.41 30.37
N ILE A 483 -0.03 1.21 30.93
CA ILE A 483 -0.56 -0.02 30.32
C ILE A 483 -2.09 0.01 30.35
N GLU A 484 -2.73 0.39 31.47
CA GLU A 484 -4.18 0.57 31.56
C GLU A 484 -4.67 1.56 30.50
N ARG A 485 -3.98 2.71 30.34
CA ARG A 485 -4.31 3.68 29.28
C ARG A 485 -4.15 3.10 27.86
N ALA A 486 -3.12 2.31 27.63
CA ALA A 486 -2.92 1.62 26.34
C ALA A 486 -4.06 0.64 26.04
N VAL A 487 -4.53 -0.11 27.05
CA VAL A 487 -5.69 -1.01 26.91
C VAL A 487 -6.97 -0.23 26.61
N ASP A 488 -7.22 0.90 27.28
CA ASP A 488 -8.38 1.77 26.99
C ASP A 488 -8.38 2.24 25.53
N LEU A 489 -7.20 2.59 24.99
CA LEU A 489 -7.04 3.06 23.62
C LEU A 489 -7.11 1.94 22.58
N ARG A 490 -6.70 0.72 22.95
CA ARG A 490 -6.66 -0.46 22.06
C ARG A 490 -7.16 -1.73 22.78
N PRO A 491 -8.43 -1.81 23.15
CA PRO A 491 -8.98 -2.89 23.98
C PRO A 491 -9.04 -4.27 23.29
N THR A 492 -8.82 -4.32 21.99
CA THR A 492 -8.81 -5.55 21.18
C THR A 492 -7.41 -5.95 20.69
N ASP A 493 -6.37 -5.25 21.15
CA ASP A 493 -4.99 -5.62 20.86
C ASP A 493 -4.48 -6.63 21.92
N GLY A 494 -4.37 -7.90 21.54
CA GLY A 494 -3.99 -8.97 22.46
C GLY A 494 -2.61 -8.79 23.09
N TYR A 495 -1.66 -8.13 22.43
CA TYR A 495 -0.34 -7.83 22.99
C TYR A 495 -0.39 -6.78 24.10
N ILE A 496 -1.24 -5.77 23.93
CA ILE A 496 -1.45 -4.73 24.96
C ILE A 496 -2.21 -5.32 26.16
N VAL A 497 -3.20 -6.17 25.91
CA VAL A 497 -3.95 -6.87 26.98
C VAL A 497 -3.06 -7.86 27.73
N ASP A 498 -2.17 -8.58 27.04
CA ASP A 498 -1.16 -9.45 27.66
C ASP A 498 -0.25 -8.66 28.62
N SER A 499 0.21 -7.49 28.19
CA SER A 499 1.06 -6.63 29.04
C SER A 499 0.35 -6.22 30.34
N LEU A 500 -0.97 -6.02 30.32
CA LEU A 500 -1.76 -5.76 31.53
C LEU A 500 -1.81 -7.01 32.43
N GLY A 501 -2.05 -8.17 31.84
CA GLY A 501 -2.04 -9.45 32.57
C GLY A 501 -0.67 -9.74 33.19
N TRP A 502 0.41 -9.52 32.44
CA TRP A 502 1.77 -9.66 32.94
C TRP A 502 2.09 -8.67 34.07
N LEU A 503 1.66 -7.41 33.96
CA LEU A 503 1.75 -6.45 35.06
C LEU A 503 1.07 -7.00 36.33
N PHE A 504 -0.17 -7.48 36.24
CA PHE A 504 -0.87 -8.03 37.40
C PHE A 504 -0.14 -9.26 37.98
N PHE A 505 0.41 -10.11 37.13
CA PHE A 505 1.23 -11.23 37.57
C PHE A 505 2.47 -10.77 38.35
N ARG A 506 3.20 -9.78 37.85
CA ARG A 506 4.44 -9.27 38.45
C ARG A 506 4.19 -8.55 39.80
N ILE A 507 3.03 -7.92 39.99
CA ILE A 507 2.64 -7.30 41.27
C ILE A 507 1.90 -8.25 42.23
N GLY A 508 1.76 -9.54 41.86
CA GLY A 508 1.14 -10.58 42.68
C GLY A 508 -0.38 -10.64 42.70
N LYS A 509 -1.04 -9.92 41.80
CA LYS A 509 -2.50 -9.97 41.60
C LYS A 509 -2.90 -11.06 40.63
N PHE A 510 -2.66 -12.31 41.04
CA PHE A 510 -2.73 -13.48 40.15
C PHE A 510 -4.13 -13.74 39.58
N LYS A 511 -5.22 -13.37 40.27
CA LYS A 511 -6.58 -13.52 39.73
C LYS A 511 -6.82 -12.53 38.59
N ASP A 512 -6.48 -11.24 38.83
CA ASP A 512 -6.61 -10.19 37.79
C ASP A 512 -5.71 -10.52 36.57
N ALA A 513 -4.55 -11.15 36.83
CA ALA A 513 -3.67 -11.64 35.77
C ALA A 513 -4.34 -12.72 34.91
N VAL A 514 -5.01 -13.70 35.54
CA VAL A 514 -5.73 -14.74 34.80
C VAL A 514 -6.81 -14.13 33.92
N ASP A 515 -7.67 -13.25 34.46
CA ASP A 515 -8.77 -12.65 33.72
C ASP A 515 -8.25 -11.87 32.49
N SER A 516 -7.16 -11.10 32.65
CA SER A 516 -6.55 -10.35 31.55
C SER A 516 -5.89 -11.26 30.52
N LEU A 517 -5.16 -12.29 30.95
CA LEU A 517 -4.44 -13.20 30.06
C LEU A 517 -5.36 -14.18 29.33
N GLU A 518 -6.47 -14.62 29.94
CA GLU A 518 -7.51 -15.38 29.24
C GLU A 518 -8.05 -14.55 28.05
N ARG A 519 -8.35 -13.25 28.28
CA ARG A 519 -8.76 -12.35 27.21
C ARG A 519 -7.66 -12.15 26.16
N ALA A 520 -6.39 -12.02 26.56
CA ALA A 520 -5.28 -11.89 25.62
C ALA A 520 -5.15 -13.13 24.72
N VAL A 521 -5.30 -14.35 25.28
CA VAL A 521 -5.31 -15.61 24.50
C VAL A 521 -6.51 -15.68 23.56
N GLU A 522 -7.70 -15.21 23.95
CA GLU A 522 -8.86 -15.11 23.04
C GLU A 522 -8.55 -14.23 21.84
N LEU A 523 -7.90 -13.09 22.05
CA LEU A 523 -7.53 -12.15 21.00
C LEU A 523 -6.37 -12.63 20.12
N LYS A 524 -5.40 -13.37 20.71
CA LYS A 524 -4.18 -13.87 20.05
C LYS A 524 -3.89 -15.32 20.44
N PRO A 525 -4.72 -16.27 20.03
CA PRO A 525 -4.62 -17.67 20.48
C PRO A 525 -3.37 -18.40 19.98
N GLN A 526 -2.68 -17.89 18.95
CA GLN A 526 -1.51 -18.51 18.34
C GLN A 526 -0.18 -17.85 18.76
N ASP A 527 -0.19 -17.00 19.78
CA ASP A 527 1.05 -16.39 20.28
C ASP A 527 1.66 -17.25 21.41
N PRO A 528 2.92 -17.70 21.28
CA PRO A 528 3.54 -18.57 22.28
C PRO A 528 3.81 -17.87 23.61
N VAL A 529 4.12 -16.56 23.60
CA VAL A 529 4.44 -15.81 24.82
C VAL A 529 3.17 -15.59 25.64
N ILE A 530 2.07 -15.21 25.01
CA ILE A 530 0.78 -14.98 25.67
C ILE A 530 0.26 -16.29 26.31
N ASN A 531 0.40 -17.43 25.61
CA ASN A 531 0.04 -18.73 26.17
C ASN A 531 0.95 -19.13 27.35
N ASP A 532 2.25 -18.80 27.30
CA ASP A 532 3.18 -19.03 28.40
C ASP A 532 2.82 -18.20 29.63
N HIS A 533 2.54 -16.89 29.45
CA HIS A 533 2.11 -16.00 30.52
C HIS A 533 0.81 -16.48 31.19
N LEU A 534 -0.19 -16.93 30.41
CA LEU A 534 -1.41 -17.50 30.96
C LEU A 534 -1.13 -18.79 31.76
N GLY A 535 -0.23 -19.64 31.28
CA GLY A 535 0.22 -20.83 32.01
C GLY A 535 0.83 -20.48 33.37
N ASP A 536 1.67 -19.42 33.39
CA ASP A 536 2.28 -18.92 34.61
C ASP A 536 1.22 -18.40 35.62
N ALA A 537 0.24 -17.66 35.14
CA ALA A 537 -0.86 -17.11 35.95
C ALA A 537 -1.74 -18.26 36.51
N TYR A 538 -2.12 -19.24 35.68
CA TYR A 538 -2.88 -20.40 36.14
C TYR A 538 -2.14 -21.19 37.22
N TRP A 539 -0.83 -21.37 37.06
CA TRP A 539 -0.02 -22.06 38.07
C TRP A 539 -0.10 -21.35 39.43
N ARG A 540 -0.03 -20.02 39.46
CA ARG A 540 -0.08 -19.21 40.68
C ARG A 540 -1.42 -19.27 41.39
N VAL A 541 -2.53 -19.47 40.68
CA VAL A 541 -3.86 -19.61 41.28
C VAL A 541 -4.23 -21.09 41.57
N GLY A 542 -3.30 -22.03 41.36
CA GLY A 542 -3.52 -23.44 41.65
C GLY A 542 -4.17 -24.27 40.53
N ARG A 543 -4.45 -23.63 39.37
CA ARG A 543 -5.00 -24.29 38.17
C ARG A 543 -3.87 -25.00 37.39
N THR A 544 -3.24 -25.99 38.03
CA THR A 544 -1.99 -26.59 37.53
C THR A 544 -2.18 -27.44 36.25
N ALA A 545 -3.35 -28.03 36.05
CA ALA A 545 -3.65 -28.77 34.83
C ALA A 545 -3.75 -27.85 33.63
N GLU A 546 -4.47 -26.73 33.77
CA GLU A 546 -4.61 -25.71 32.74
C GLU A 546 -3.28 -25.01 32.47
N ALA A 547 -2.47 -24.73 33.50
CA ALA A 547 -1.12 -24.21 33.35
C ALA A 547 -0.27 -25.08 32.43
N ARG A 548 -0.23 -26.41 32.71
CA ARG A 548 0.51 -27.37 31.88
C ARG A 548 -0.04 -27.45 30.44
N PHE A 549 -1.35 -27.30 30.27
CA PHE A 549 -1.97 -27.26 28.95
C PHE A 549 -1.47 -26.05 28.16
N GLN A 550 -1.49 -24.84 28.76
CA GLN A 550 -1.06 -23.60 28.08
C GLN A 550 0.43 -23.63 27.76
N TRP A 551 1.30 -24.13 28.65
CA TRP A 551 2.73 -24.31 28.37
C TRP A 551 3.00 -25.29 27.22
N ARG A 552 2.26 -26.41 27.13
CA ARG A 552 2.38 -27.33 25.99
C ARG A 552 1.91 -26.66 24.68
N ARG A 553 0.83 -25.90 24.78
CA ARG A 553 0.34 -25.10 23.62
C ARG A 553 1.38 -24.11 23.18
N ALA A 554 1.98 -23.37 24.10
CA ALA A 554 3.06 -22.41 23.78
C ALA A 554 4.23 -23.08 23.04
N LEU A 555 4.65 -24.31 23.48
CA LEU A 555 5.68 -25.07 22.78
C LEU A 555 5.27 -25.50 21.36
N ALA A 556 4.00 -25.78 21.13
CA ALA A 556 3.49 -26.20 19.83
C ALA A 556 3.37 -25.03 18.82
N LEU A 557 3.55 -23.78 19.29
CA LEU A 557 3.42 -22.56 18.50
C LEU A 557 4.77 -22.00 18.02
N ASP A 558 5.81 -22.84 17.95
CA ASP A 558 7.15 -22.49 17.46
C ASP A 558 7.78 -21.27 18.17
N PRO A 559 7.94 -21.32 19.52
CA PRO A 559 8.52 -20.24 20.29
C PRO A 559 10.03 -20.06 20.03
N GLU A 560 10.54 -18.89 20.41
CA GLU A 560 11.99 -18.61 20.37
C GLU A 560 12.77 -19.61 21.26
N PRO A 561 14.04 -19.95 20.94
CA PRO A 561 14.82 -20.99 21.63
C PRO A 561 14.91 -20.82 23.15
N ASP A 562 15.07 -19.58 23.62
CA ASP A 562 15.15 -19.29 25.06
C ASP A 562 13.83 -19.60 25.77
N LEU A 563 12.70 -19.27 25.14
CA LEU A 563 11.38 -19.55 25.67
C LEU A 563 11.10 -21.07 25.68
N ILE A 564 11.57 -21.83 24.68
CA ILE A 564 11.49 -23.30 24.68
C ILE A 564 12.13 -23.87 25.95
N THR A 565 13.33 -23.43 26.28
CA THR A 565 14.08 -23.88 27.43
C THR A 565 13.34 -23.54 28.73
N ALA A 566 12.83 -22.31 28.85
CA ALA A 566 12.06 -21.88 30.02
C ALA A 566 10.77 -22.70 30.21
N ILE A 567 9.99 -22.89 29.14
CA ILE A 567 8.72 -23.64 29.22
C ILE A 567 8.95 -25.10 29.56
N ARG A 568 9.98 -25.74 29.01
CA ARG A 568 10.32 -27.14 29.36
C ARG A 568 10.64 -27.28 30.87
N ALA A 569 11.42 -26.35 31.42
CA ALA A 569 11.70 -26.31 32.85
C ALA A 569 10.42 -26.12 33.69
N LYS A 570 9.46 -25.31 33.26
CA LYS A 570 8.16 -25.12 33.90
C LYS A 570 7.30 -26.40 33.85
N LEU A 571 7.31 -27.13 32.74
CA LEU A 571 6.58 -28.40 32.60
C LEU A 571 7.15 -29.47 33.50
N ASP A 572 8.47 -29.54 33.72
CA ASP A 572 9.12 -30.54 34.57
C ASP A 572 8.91 -30.23 36.05
N ARG A 573 9.18 -29.02 36.49
CA ARG A 573 9.29 -28.67 37.91
C ARG A 573 8.21 -27.71 38.42
N GLY A 574 7.36 -27.15 37.52
CA GLY A 574 6.47 -26.06 37.84
C GLY A 574 7.22 -24.72 37.98
N LEU A 575 6.48 -23.67 38.34
CA LEU A 575 7.10 -22.40 38.73
C LEU A 575 7.63 -22.47 40.16
N ALA A 576 8.84 -21.93 40.37
CA ALA A 576 9.38 -21.72 41.71
C ALA A 576 8.40 -20.92 42.58
N ALA A 577 8.40 -21.14 43.90
CA ALA A 577 7.57 -20.35 44.81
C ALA A 577 7.83 -18.86 44.62
N ALA A 578 6.77 -18.04 44.67
CA ALA A 578 6.95 -16.58 44.61
C ALA A 578 7.83 -16.13 45.80
N PRO A 579 8.79 -15.24 45.62
CA PRO A 579 9.54 -14.69 46.73
C PRO A 579 8.55 -14.12 47.77
N ARG A 580 8.70 -14.52 49.04
CA ARG A 580 7.87 -13.96 50.12
C ARG A 580 8.17 -12.46 50.18
N LYS A 581 7.14 -11.61 50.03
CA LYS A 581 7.28 -10.17 50.34
C LYS A 581 7.79 -10.09 51.79
N SER A 582 8.91 -9.43 52.00
CA SER A 582 9.33 -9.05 53.35
C SER A 582 8.29 -8.10 53.93
N ASN A 583 7.86 -8.31 55.16
CA ASN A 583 6.81 -7.54 55.86
C ASN A 583 7.22 -6.06 56.17
N ASN A 584 8.18 -5.49 55.46
CA ASN A 584 8.73 -4.14 55.75
C ASN A 584 8.36 -3.05 54.73
N ASP A 585 7.43 -3.31 53.79
CA ASP A 585 6.95 -2.26 52.90
C ASP A 585 5.42 -2.07 53.07
N ILE A 586 5.05 -1.47 54.21
CA ILE A 586 3.74 -0.80 54.41
C ILE A 586 4.00 0.70 54.44
#